data_c396ab1d54aec21ef90c940ed06c5857
#
_entry.id   c396ab1d54aec21ef90c940ed06c5857
#
_cell.length_a   1.000
_cell.length_b   1.000
_cell.length_c   1.000
_cell.angle_alpha   90.00
_cell.angle_beta   90.00
_cell.angle_gamma   90.00
#
_symmetry.space_group_name_H-M   'P 1'
#
loop_
_entity.id
_entity.type
_entity.pdbx_description
1 polymer ?
#
loop_
_entity_poly.entity_id
_entity_poly.type
_entity_poly.pdbx_seq_one_letter_code
_entity_poly.pdbx_strand_id
1 'polypeptide(L)'
;MRTRNNGYAPTRKSVEMAFRQLVCCLAVCMAVMPVTALERPVLGGYVRGQAWYAPQASAFNALYGECALKVSGHTGTVFYASDVRVRDGLFFNERQTQLELKEAYVGYRTTWFETSLGKQIYGWGRVEGYNPTNNLTVYDYFRLSDQPDDQKLGVFQWLLSVRPIEASTLTIVWQPLFTPSIYRYELFDMGQGVVFSDPVKPKPSLGQGNLSLRWNVEVPAVGFSLSYFNGYDPYHGIDLVGFVLQPTPQLTYQPAYFRKQSIGADLALPVGSFIFRAEAAYDLTSNDAGRVFLPKSDLNTVVGFETVLGGITTLVQYQATFTSNWEAPVMPVLTNPSDPVEQYTFAYAMARYETVLFNRKIMHQEKASQHALMLSLQRSLAFETLSLGVTGLYDMTTREYIVRPELAWSWTDALTFKLCGVWMDGPVRSLYDYAGKVLGGLGVGLTVTF
;
A
#
# COMPACT_ATOMS: atom_id res chain seq x y z
N MET A 1 -12.77 22.85 -27.43
CA MET A 1 -11.32 23.06 -27.21
C MET A 1 -10.69 21.72 -26.87
N ARG A 2 -9.74 21.26 -27.67
CA ARG A 2 -9.12 19.94 -27.49
C ARG A 2 -8.15 19.98 -26.31
N THR A 3 -8.53 19.39 -25.20
CA THR A 3 -7.61 19.08 -24.09
C THR A 3 -6.63 18.02 -24.58
N ARG A 4 -5.33 18.36 -24.59
CA ARG A 4 -4.27 17.38 -24.79
C ARG A 4 -4.27 16.43 -23.58
N ASN A 5 -4.77 15.22 -23.79
CA ASN A 5 -4.56 14.09 -22.88
C ASN A 5 -3.06 13.74 -22.90
N ASN A 6 -2.37 14.04 -21.83
CA ASN A 6 -1.09 13.39 -21.52
C ASN A 6 -1.41 12.06 -20.84
N GLY A 7 -1.88 11.10 -21.63
CA GLY A 7 -2.06 9.73 -21.16
C GLY A 7 -0.71 9.10 -20.79
N TYR A 8 -0.63 8.53 -19.60
CA TYR A 8 0.42 7.59 -19.20
C TYR A 8 0.28 6.28 -20.00
N ALA A 9 0.44 6.35 -21.32
CA ALA A 9 0.78 5.14 -22.05
C ALA A 9 2.20 4.75 -21.61
N PRO A 10 2.46 3.47 -21.23
CA PRO A 10 3.81 3.04 -20.93
C PRO A 10 4.67 3.40 -22.15
N THR A 11 5.60 4.31 -21.95
CA THR A 11 6.47 4.72 -23.04
C THR A 11 7.24 3.47 -23.46
N ARG A 12 7.58 3.37 -24.76
CA ARG A 12 8.41 2.27 -25.28
C ARG A 12 9.64 2.03 -24.39
N LYS A 13 10.15 3.08 -23.74
CA LYS A 13 11.22 3.02 -22.73
C LYS A 13 10.84 2.28 -21.44
N SER A 14 9.60 2.40 -20.95
CA SER A 14 9.18 1.68 -19.73
C SER A 14 8.96 0.19 -20.00
N VAL A 15 8.46 -0.16 -21.17
CA VAL A 15 8.35 -1.56 -21.62
C VAL A 15 9.74 -2.18 -21.86
N GLU A 16 10.66 -1.44 -22.50
CA GLU A 16 12.05 -1.88 -22.67
C GLU A 16 12.78 -2.02 -21.33
N MET A 17 12.52 -1.15 -20.37
CA MET A 17 13.12 -1.22 -19.04
C MET A 17 12.58 -2.41 -18.25
N ALA A 18 11.27 -2.67 -18.29
CA ALA A 18 10.65 -3.85 -17.68
C ALA A 18 11.16 -5.14 -18.35
N PHE A 19 11.29 -5.16 -19.68
CA PHE A 19 11.86 -6.30 -20.41
C PHE A 19 13.34 -6.54 -20.08
N ARG A 20 14.16 -5.50 -19.97
CA ARG A 20 15.55 -5.59 -19.53
C ARG A 20 15.68 -6.10 -18.10
N GLN A 21 14.82 -5.63 -17.18
CA GLN A 21 14.77 -6.14 -15.81
C GLN A 21 14.37 -7.62 -15.77
N LEU A 22 13.37 -8.02 -16.57
CA LEU A 22 12.97 -9.41 -16.71
C LEU A 22 14.11 -10.28 -17.23
N VAL A 23 14.81 -9.83 -18.28
CA VAL A 23 15.95 -10.55 -18.87
C VAL A 23 17.11 -10.63 -17.89
N CYS A 24 17.42 -9.56 -17.17
CA CYS A 24 18.49 -9.57 -16.15
C CYS A 24 18.13 -10.49 -14.97
N CYS A 25 16.90 -10.47 -14.48
CA CYS A 25 16.45 -11.36 -13.40
C CYS A 25 16.46 -12.84 -13.86
N LEU A 26 15.99 -13.13 -15.07
CA LEU A 26 16.05 -14.47 -15.66
C LEU A 26 17.49 -14.93 -15.91
N ALA A 27 18.36 -14.04 -16.37
CA ALA A 27 19.78 -14.36 -16.57
C ALA A 27 20.52 -14.64 -15.27
N VAL A 28 20.24 -13.85 -14.20
CA VAL A 28 20.78 -14.10 -12.86
C VAL A 28 20.23 -15.41 -12.29
N CYS A 29 18.94 -15.69 -12.44
CA CYS A 29 18.35 -16.95 -12.01
C CYS A 29 18.95 -18.15 -12.77
N MET A 30 19.20 -18.03 -14.07
CA MET A 30 19.82 -19.12 -14.87
C MET A 30 21.31 -19.30 -14.61
N ALA A 31 22.05 -18.21 -14.30
CA ALA A 31 23.49 -18.29 -14.07
C ALA A 31 23.89 -18.92 -12.71
N VAL A 32 22.96 -18.99 -11.77
CA VAL A 32 23.20 -19.51 -10.41
C VAL A 32 22.76 -20.99 -10.28
N MET A 33 22.12 -21.57 -11.28
CA MET A 33 21.60 -22.95 -11.21
C MET A 33 22.66 -23.98 -11.63
N PRO A 34 23.10 -24.87 -10.73
CA PRO A 34 23.79 -26.07 -11.14
C PRO A 34 22.82 -26.99 -11.90
N VAL A 35 23.12 -27.30 -13.15
CA VAL A 35 22.24 -28.00 -14.12
C VAL A 35 21.87 -29.46 -13.71
N THR A 36 22.37 -29.97 -12.60
CA THR A 36 22.42 -31.41 -12.35
C THR A 36 21.34 -32.03 -11.46
N ALA A 37 20.39 -31.26 -10.91
CA ALA A 37 19.29 -31.83 -10.08
C ALA A 37 18.11 -30.85 -9.91
N LEU A 38 17.56 -30.29 -10.98
CA LEU A 38 16.32 -29.51 -10.89
C LEU A 38 15.17 -30.49 -10.58
N GLU A 39 14.60 -30.39 -9.36
CA GLU A 39 13.25 -30.91 -9.14
C GLU A 39 12.29 -30.22 -10.10
N ARG A 40 11.25 -30.93 -10.52
CA ARG A 40 10.31 -30.36 -11.51
C ARG A 40 9.70 -29.07 -10.94
N PRO A 41 9.76 -27.94 -11.68
CA PRO A 41 9.13 -26.71 -11.22
C PRO A 41 7.63 -26.91 -11.07
N VAL A 42 7.04 -26.33 -10.06
CA VAL A 42 5.60 -26.21 -9.93
C VAL A 42 5.15 -25.06 -10.80
N LEU A 43 4.34 -25.38 -11.80
CA LEU A 43 3.67 -24.42 -12.67
C LEU A 43 2.24 -24.26 -12.19
N GLY A 44 1.80 -23.02 -12.03
CA GLY A 44 0.42 -22.70 -11.71
C GLY A 44 0.10 -21.30 -12.22
N GLY A 45 -1.14 -20.92 -12.07
CA GLY A 45 -1.56 -19.62 -12.52
C GLY A 45 -3.06 -19.47 -12.48
N TYR A 46 -3.54 -18.43 -13.12
CA TYR A 46 -4.96 -18.19 -13.26
C TYR A 46 -5.26 -17.32 -14.48
N VAL A 47 -6.50 -17.45 -14.94
CA VAL A 47 -7.13 -16.48 -15.85
C VAL A 47 -8.31 -15.86 -15.10
N ARG A 48 -8.41 -14.54 -15.15
CA ARG A 48 -9.42 -13.81 -14.39
C ARG A 48 -10.05 -12.72 -15.26
N GLY A 49 -11.38 -12.58 -15.15
CA GLY A 49 -12.13 -11.42 -15.64
C GLY A 49 -12.62 -10.62 -14.45
N GLN A 50 -12.49 -9.28 -14.51
CA GLN A 50 -12.96 -8.37 -13.46
C GLN A 50 -13.71 -7.17 -14.01
N ALA A 51 -14.78 -6.78 -13.30
CA ALA A 51 -15.51 -5.56 -13.53
C ALA A 51 -15.69 -4.82 -12.20
N TRP A 52 -15.47 -3.50 -12.20
CA TRP A 52 -15.67 -2.62 -11.06
C TRP A 52 -16.56 -1.44 -11.47
N TYR A 53 -17.80 -1.46 -11.01
CA TYR A 53 -18.77 -0.41 -11.28
C TYR A 53 -18.77 0.63 -10.17
N ALA A 54 -18.59 1.90 -10.52
CA ALA A 54 -18.63 3.06 -9.62
C ALA A 54 -19.99 3.77 -9.74
N PRO A 55 -20.92 3.61 -8.77
CA PRO A 55 -22.26 4.17 -8.85
C PRO A 55 -22.27 5.70 -8.96
N GLN A 56 -21.37 6.38 -8.27
CA GLN A 56 -21.27 7.85 -8.27
C GLN A 56 -20.87 8.40 -9.64
N ALA A 57 -20.00 7.70 -10.35
CA ALA A 57 -19.58 8.04 -11.70
C ALA A 57 -20.53 7.48 -12.77
N SER A 58 -21.47 6.59 -12.40
CA SER A 58 -22.32 5.82 -13.31
C SER A 58 -21.52 5.12 -14.42
N ALA A 59 -20.33 4.63 -14.10
CA ALA A 59 -19.37 4.08 -15.06
C ALA A 59 -18.58 2.91 -14.46
N PHE A 60 -17.92 2.14 -15.33
CA PHE A 60 -16.94 1.16 -14.93
C PHE A 60 -15.58 1.82 -14.74
N ASN A 61 -15.06 1.85 -13.52
CA ASN A 61 -13.70 2.31 -13.21
C ASN A 61 -12.64 1.25 -13.51
N ALA A 62 -13.01 -0.02 -13.57
CA ALA A 62 -12.17 -1.07 -14.12
C ALA A 62 -13.02 -2.14 -14.82
N LEU A 63 -12.56 -2.60 -15.99
CA LEU A 63 -13.12 -3.72 -16.73
C LEU A 63 -11.98 -4.37 -17.50
N TYR A 64 -11.46 -5.50 -17.01
CA TYR A 64 -10.27 -6.11 -17.58
C TYR A 64 -10.24 -7.63 -17.48
N GLY A 65 -9.44 -8.24 -18.39
CA GLY A 65 -8.96 -9.60 -18.28
C GLY A 65 -7.52 -9.63 -17.78
N GLU A 66 -7.20 -10.65 -16.98
CA GLU A 66 -5.85 -10.88 -16.48
C GLU A 66 -5.47 -12.34 -16.63
N CYS A 67 -4.22 -12.59 -17.04
CA CYS A 67 -3.59 -13.90 -16.99
C CYS A 67 -2.32 -13.83 -16.15
N ALA A 68 -2.19 -14.73 -15.20
CA ALA A 68 -1.01 -14.87 -14.35
C ALA A 68 -0.36 -16.23 -14.53
N LEU A 69 0.96 -16.23 -14.70
CA LEU A 69 1.79 -17.44 -14.70
C LEU A 69 2.71 -17.40 -13.49
N LYS A 70 2.62 -18.42 -12.65
CA LYS A 70 3.43 -18.59 -11.46
C LYS A 70 4.33 -19.80 -11.62
N VAL A 71 5.61 -19.62 -11.34
CA VAL A 71 6.61 -20.67 -11.38
C VAL A 71 7.32 -20.68 -10.05
N SER A 72 7.39 -21.82 -9.39
CA SER A 72 8.16 -21.96 -8.15
C SER A 72 8.82 -23.33 -8.08
N GLY A 73 9.88 -23.44 -7.30
CA GLY A 73 10.55 -24.70 -7.07
C GLY A 73 11.71 -24.59 -6.13
N HIS A 74 12.29 -25.76 -5.84
CA HIS A 74 13.51 -25.83 -5.05
C HIS A 74 14.43 -26.94 -5.62
N THR A 75 15.69 -26.82 -5.29
CA THR A 75 16.73 -27.82 -5.62
C THR A 75 17.66 -27.87 -4.42
N GLY A 76 17.49 -28.89 -3.59
CA GLY A 76 18.17 -28.97 -2.31
C GLY A 76 17.85 -27.74 -1.44
N THR A 77 18.88 -26.93 -1.18
CA THR A 77 18.78 -25.73 -0.34
C THR A 77 18.41 -24.44 -1.11
N VAL A 78 18.44 -24.47 -2.45
CA VAL A 78 18.09 -23.33 -3.31
C VAL A 78 16.61 -23.37 -3.63
N PHE A 79 15.93 -22.22 -3.50
CA PHE A 79 14.53 -22.06 -3.91
C PHE A 79 14.36 -20.83 -4.80
N TYR A 80 13.30 -20.83 -5.59
CA TYR A 80 12.99 -19.73 -6.50
C TYR A 80 11.48 -19.58 -6.69
N ALA A 81 11.05 -18.36 -7.00
CA ALA A 81 9.68 -18.09 -7.39
C ALA A 81 9.60 -16.94 -8.40
N SER A 82 8.59 -17.01 -9.25
CA SER A 82 8.25 -15.96 -10.20
C SER A 82 6.73 -15.89 -10.38
N ASP A 83 6.17 -14.66 -10.44
CA ASP A 83 4.76 -14.36 -10.73
C ASP A 83 4.74 -13.26 -11.79
N VAL A 84 4.36 -13.63 -13.02
CA VAL A 84 4.25 -12.74 -14.19
C VAL A 84 2.79 -12.61 -14.55
N ARG A 85 2.31 -11.39 -14.73
CA ARG A 85 0.92 -11.08 -15.03
C ARG A 85 0.80 -10.20 -16.26
N VAL A 86 -0.18 -10.53 -17.09
CA VAL A 86 -0.60 -9.69 -18.22
C VAL A 86 -2.04 -9.30 -17.98
N ARG A 87 -2.32 -8.02 -18.10
CA ARG A 87 -3.64 -7.44 -17.88
C ARG A 87 -3.99 -6.53 -19.05
N ASP A 88 -5.19 -6.68 -19.61
CA ASP A 88 -5.71 -5.82 -20.68
C ASP A 88 -7.14 -5.41 -20.39
N GLY A 89 -7.43 -4.14 -20.54
CA GLY A 89 -8.77 -3.63 -20.33
C GLY A 89 -8.86 -2.15 -20.07
N LEU A 90 -9.98 -1.74 -19.49
CA LEU A 90 -10.31 -0.37 -19.14
C LEU A 90 -9.95 -0.10 -17.66
N PHE A 91 -9.22 0.99 -17.39
CA PHE A 91 -8.86 1.46 -16.06
C PHE A 91 -9.08 2.97 -16.01
N PHE A 92 -10.03 3.43 -15.17
CA PHE A 92 -10.40 4.85 -15.04
C PHE A 92 -10.60 5.54 -16.39
N ASN A 93 -11.43 4.94 -17.27
CA ASN A 93 -11.73 5.39 -18.65
C ASN A 93 -10.56 5.35 -19.65
N GLU A 94 -9.41 4.75 -19.29
CA GLU A 94 -8.29 4.56 -20.20
C GLU A 94 -8.09 3.08 -20.52
N ARG A 95 -8.00 2.73 -21.79
CA ARG A 95 -7.62 1.37 -22.19
C ARG A 95 -6.12 1.18 -22.07
N GLN A 96 -5.71 0.17 -21.35
CA GLN A 96 -4.31 -0.12 -21.09
C GLN A 96 -4.05 -1.64 -21.14
N THR A 97 -2.90 -1.99 -21.72
CA THR A 97 -2.30 -3.31 -21.57
C THR A 97 -1.11 -3.20 -20.65
N GLN A 98 -1.10 -3.97 -19.58
CA GLN A 98 -0.08 -3.92 -18.55
C GLN A 98 0.62 -5.28 -18.44
N LEU A 99 1.95 -5.31 -18.51
CA LEU A 99 2.79 -6.44 -18.14
C LEU A 99 3.41 -6.15 -16.79
N GLU A 100 3.13 -6.99 -15.82
CA GLU A 100 3.64 -6.87 -14.45
C GLU A 100 4.49 -8.08 -14.10
N LEU A 101 5.73 -7.85 -13.70
CA LEU A 101 6.50 -8.81 -12.94
C LEU A 101 6.17 -8.57 -11.46
N LYS A 102 5.23 -9.35 -10.91
CA LYS A 102 4.79 -9.22 -9.51
C LYS A 102 5.91 -9.63 -8.57
N GLU A 103 6.49 -10.80 -8.80
CA GLU A 103 7.64 -11.34 -8.05
C GLU A 103 8.59 -12.08 -8.98
N ALA A 104 9.88 -12.03 -8.68
CA ALA A 104 10.93 -12.87 -9.25
C ALA A 104 12.14 -12.85 -8.33
N TYR A 105 12.42 -13.94 -7.64
CA TYR A 105 13.52 -14.03 -6.71
C TYR A 105 14.08 -15.44 -6.62
N VAL A 106 15.31 -15.52 -6.14
CA VAL A 106 16.01 -16.75 -5.80
C VAL A 106 16.50 -16.65 -4.36
N GLY A 107 16.49 -17.75 -3.66
CA GLY A 107 16.94 -17.82 -2.29
C GLY A 107 17.69 -19.11 -1.98
N TYR A 108 18.31 -19.11 -0.83
CA TYR A 108 19.04 -20.23 -0.25
C TYR A 108 18.61 -20.41 1.20
N ARG A 109 18.24 -21.63 1.57
CA ARG A 109 17.69 -21.95 2.90
C ARG A 109 18.44 -23.13 3.51
N THR A 110 18.81 -22.97 4.77
CA THR A 110 19.31 -24.04 5.64
C THR A 110 18.46 -24.14 6.88
N THR A 111 18.84 -24.98 7.82
CA THR A 111 18.14 -25.11 9.12
C THR A 111 18.25 -23.86 9.98
N TRP A 112 19.34 -23.10 9.87
CA TRP A 112 19.63 -21.97 10.75
C TRP A 112 19.63 -20.59 10.06
N PHE A 113 19.67 -20.53 8.72
CA PHE A 113 19.49 -19.27 8.01
C PHE A 113 18.78 -19.45 6.66
N GLU A 114 18.19 -18.36 6.22
CA GLU A 114 17.57 -18.20 4.91
C GLU A 114 17.97 -16.85 4.31
N THR A 115 18.28 -16.83 3.03
CA THR A 115 18.52 -15.59 2.32
C THR A 115 17.81 -15.62 0.96
N SER A 116 17.32 -14.47 0.49
CA SER A 116 16.74 -14.34 -0.84
C SER A 116 17.08 -12.98 -1.45
N LEU A 117 17.18 -12.95 -2.77
CA LEU A 117 17.47 -11.76 -3.56
C LEU A 117 16.56 -11.72 -4.77
N GLY A 118 15.96 -10.57 -5.04
CA GLY A 118 15.13 -10.33 -6.20
C GLY A 118 13.93 -9.45 -5.90
N LYS A 119 12.99 -9.41 -6.84
CA LYS A 119 11.74 -8.70 -6.69
C LYS A 119 10.77 -9.58 -5.92
N GLN A 120 10.40 -9.17 -4.71
CA GLN A 120 9.53 -9.96 -3.83
C GLN A 120 8.63 -9.06 -2.98
N ILE A 121 7.47 -9.58 -2.58
CA ILE A 121 6.58 -8.95 -1.63
C ILE A 121 6.97 -9.48 -0.26
N TYR A 122 7.35 -8.57 0.63
CA TYR A 122 7.69 -8.91 1.99
C TYR A 122 7.17 -7.85 2.95
N GLY A 123 6.66 -8.28 4.07
CA GLY A 123 6.17 -7.43 5.13
C GLY A 123 6.15 -8.18 6.44
N TRP A 124 5.98 -7.46 7.53
CA TRP A 124 5.87 -8.03 8.86
C TRP A 124 4.81 -7.33 9.70
N GLY A 125 4.64 -7.78 10.93
CA GLY A 125 3.60 -7.36 11.86
C GLY A 125 2.65 -8.51 12.16
N ARG A 126 1.78 -8.30 13.12
CA ARG A 126 0.86 -9.32 13.63
C ARG A 126 -0.60 -8.90 13.59
N VAL A 127 -0.87 -7.61 13.41
CA VAL A 127 -2.23 -7.10 13.28
C VAL A 127 -2.68 -7.15 11.83
N GLU A 128 -3.97 -7.23 11.63
CA GLU A 128 -4.60 -7.22 10.31
C GLU A 128 -4.99 -5.79 9.92
N GLY A 129 -5.11 -5.52 8.63
CA GLY A 129 -5.51 -4.21 8.11
C GLY A 129 -4.37 -3.19 8.20
N TYR A 130 -4.46 -2.23 9.12
CA TYR A 130 -3.40 -1.26 9.36
C TYR A 130 -2.31 -1.85 10.26
N ASN A 131 -1.08 -1.81 9.80
CA ASN A 131 0.06 -2.42 10.46
C ASN A 131 1.19 -1.38 10.61
N PRO A 132 1.32 -0.74 11.80
CA PRO A 132 2.27 0.34 12.04
C PRO A 132 3.74 -0.06 11.84
N THR A 133 4.09 -1.31 12.12
CA THR A 133 5.48 -1.77 12.03
C THR A 133 5.90 -2.11 10.60
N ASN A 134 4.93 -2.26 9.66
CA ASN A 134 5.21 -2.66 8.29
C ASN A 134 5.61 -1.49 7.38
N ASN A 135 6.88 -1.20 7.34
CA ASN A 135 7.48 -0.17 6.49
C ASN A 135 8.05 -0.72 5.16
N LEU A 136 7.85 -2.01 4.86
CA LEU A 136 8.47 -2.72 3.73
C LEU A 136 7.53 -2.92 2.55
N THR A 137 6.24 -3.13 2.83
CA THR A 137 5.25 -3.41 1.78
C THR A 137 4.84 -2.12 1.08
N VAL A 138 4.89 -2.16 -0.24
CA VAL A 138 4.49 -1.07 -1.13
C VAL A 138 3.16 -1.43 -1.77
N TYR A 139 2.26 -0.45 -1.93
CA TYR A 139 0.91 -0.68 -2.41
C TYR A 139 0.57 0.18 -3.63
N ASP A 140 -0.25 -0.37 -4.53
CA ASP A 140 -1.03 0.38 -5.50
C ASP A 140 -2.47 0.52 -4.97
N TYR A 141 -2.76 1.66 -4.35
CA TYR A 141 -4.07 1.91 -3.74
C TYR A 141 -5.20 2.13 -4.76
N PHE A 142 -4.84 2.36 -6.02
CA PHE A 142 -5.80 2.55 -7.10
C PHE A 142 -6.02 1.28 -7.94
N ARG A 143 -5.44 0.17 -7.52
CA ARG A 143 -5.72 -1.13 -8.12
C ARG A 143 -7.06 -1.67 -7.63
N LEU A 144 -8.07 -1.57 -8.49
CA LEU A 144 -9.39 -2.13 -8.24
C LEU A 144 -9.36 -3.63 -8.57
N SER A 145 -9.43 -4.46 -7.54
CA SER A 145 -9.36 -5.92 -7.62
C SER A 145 -10.23 -6.56 -6.53
N ASP A 146 -10.77 -7.73 -6.81
CA ASP A 146 -11.45 -8.59 -5.86
C ASP A 146 -10.49 -9.30 -4.88
N GLN A 147 -9.18 -9.14 -5.10
CA GLN A 147 -8.12 -9.70 -4.27
C GLN A 147 -7.33 -8.56 -3.61
N PRO A 148 -7.41 -8.37 -2.28
CA PRO A 148 -6.68 -7.30 -1.58
C PRO A 148 -5.15 -7.37 -1.80
N ASP A 149 -4.59 -8.58 -1.90
CA ASP A 149 -3.15 -8.78 -2.12
C ASP A 149 -2.65 -8.31 -3.50
N ASP A 150 -3.55 -8.08 -4.44
CA ASP A 150 -3.16 -7.51 -5.73
C ASP A 150 -2.63 -6.09 -5.60
N GLN A 151 -3.07 -5.35 -4.58
CA GLN A 151 -2.56 -4.00 -4.29
C GLN A 151 -1.10 -4.00 -3.85
N LYS A 152 -0.59 -5.09 -3.28
CA LYS A 152 0.82 -5.20 -2.88
C LYS A 152 1.72 -5.22 -4.12
N LEU A 153 2.80 -4.45 -4.11
CA LEU A 153 3.79 -4.41 -5.19
C LEU A 153 5.07 -5.11 -4.76
N GLY A 154 5.64 -5.91 -5.65
CA GLY A 154 6.96 -6.49 -5.43
C GLY A 154 8.05 -5.42 -5.45
N VAL A 155 8.98 -5.48 -4.50
CA VAL A 155 10.14 -4.58 -4.37
C VAL A 155 11.42 -5.38 -4.56
N PHE A 156 12.41 -4.81 -5.26
CA PHE A 156 13.73 -5.43 -5.34
C PHE A 156 14.44 -5.30 -4.01
N GLN A 157 14.72 -6.45 -3.37
CA GLN A 157 15.31 -6.48 -2.04
C GLN A 157 16.18 -7.73 -1.82
N TRP A 158 17.10 -7.59 -0.90
CA TRP A 158 17.83 -8.68 -0.28
C TRP A 158 17.30 -8.91 1.14
N LEU A 159 16.96 -10.15 1.43
CA LEU A 159 16.49 -10.61 2.73
C LEU A 159 17.49 -11.62 3.30
N LEU A 160 17.82 -11.48 4.57
CA LEU A 160 18.57 -12.44 5.34
C LEU A 160 17.85 -12.68 6.68
N SER A 161 17.50 -13.92 6.95
CA SER A 161 16.93 -14.36 8.23
C SER A 161 17.85 -15.40 8.86
N VAL A 162 18.23 -15.17 10.11
CA VAL A 162 19.10 -16.07 10.90
C VAL A 162 18.29 -16.56 12.11
N ARG A 163 18.36 -17.85 12.40
CA ARG A 163 17.70 -18.51 13.55
C ARG A 163 18.76 -18.99 14.53
N PRO A 164 19.21 -18.16 15.48
CA PRO A 164 20.21 -18.56 16.48
C PRO A 164 19.72 -19.69 17.40
N ILE A 165 18.43 -19.68 17.69
CA ILE A 165 17.70 -20.71 18.40
C ILE A 165 16.32 -20.89 17.74
N GLU A 166 15.66 -22.02 17.97
CA GLU A 166 14.40 -22.36 17.32
C GLU A 166 13.31 -21.30 17.51
N ALA A 167 13.21 -20.73 18.71
CA ALA A 167 12.20 -19.73 19.05
C ALA A 167 12.57 -18.29 18.60
N SER A 168 13.75 -18.04 18.02
CA SER A 168 14.23 -16.67 17.74
C SER A 168 14.71 -16.53 16.30
N THR A 169 14.26 -15.50 15.62
CA THR A 169 14.69 -15.16 14.26
C THR A 169 15.13 -13.70 14.20
N LEU A 170 16.31 -13.46 13.68
CA LEU A 170 16.80 -12.13 13.33
C LEU A 170 16.71 -11.96 11.80
N THR A 171 15.99 -10.95 11.35
CA THR A 171 15.79 -10.67 9.92
C THR A 171 16.35 -9.29 9.56
N ILE A 172 17.10 -9.26 8.46
CA ILE A 172 17.63 -8.04 7.83
C ILE A 172 16.99 -7.95 6.45
N VAL A 173 16.45 -6.80 6.09
CA VAL A 173 15.94 -6.51 4.75
C VAL A 173 16.61 -5.25 4.22
N TRP A 174 17.19 -5.35 3.04
CA TRP A 174 17.81 -4.23 2.35
C TRP A 174 17.15 -4.03 0.98
N GLN A 175 16.59 -2.84 0.77
CA GLN A 175 15.97 -2.41 -0.47
C GLN A 175 16.85 -1.33 -1.13
N PRO A 176 17.78 -1.70 -2.03
CA PRO A 176 18.71 -0.76 -2.64
C PRO A 176 18.04 0.26 -3.57
N LEU A 177 16.91 -0.11 -4.12
CA LEU A 177 16.14 0.71 -5.07
C LEU A 177 14.81 1.11 -4.45
N PHE A 178 14.59 2.41 -4.31
CA PHE A 178 13.34 2.93 -3.80
C PHE A 178 12.18 2.68 -4.77
N THR A 179 11.12 2.04 -4.26
CA THR A 179 9.86 1.82 -4.97
C THR A 179 8.76 2.49 -4.16
N PRO A 180 8.10 3.54 -4.67
CA PRO A 180 7.00 4.19 -3.95
C PRO A 180 5.70 3.42 -4.08
N SER A 181 4.80 3.64 -3.13
CA SER A 181 3.37 3.33 -3.28
C SER A 181 2.73 4.22 -4.35
N ILE A 182 1.68 3.73 -4.98
CA ILE A 182 0.98 4.43 -6.07
C ILE A 182 -0.28 5.07 -5.51
N TYR A 183 -0.34 6.38 -5.64
CA TYR A 183 -1.51 7.20 -5.40
C TYR A 183 -1.79 8.02 -6.64
N ARG A 184 -3.07 8.12 -7.02
CA ARG A 184 -3.53 8.84 -8.19
C ARG A 184 -4.41 10.01 -7.76
N TYR A 185 -3.80 10.96 -7.06
CA TYR A 185 -4.51 12.16 -6.57
C TYR A 185 -5.08 13.02 -7.70
N GLU A 186 -4.53 12.90 -8.91
CA GLU A 186 -5.05 13.55 -10.10
C GLU A 186 -6.45 13.11 -10.51
N LEU A 187 -6.94 11.97 -9.95
CA LEU A 187 -8.30 11.48 -10.13
C LEU A 187 -9.30 12.12 -9.14
N PHE A 188 -8.81 12.78 -8.10
CA PHE A 188 -9.66 13.48 -7.14
C PHE A 188 -10.11 14.83 -7.69
N ASP A 189 -11.38 15.17 -7.47
CA ASP A 189 -11.88 16.51 -7.78
C ASP A 189 -11.45 17.50 -6.69
N MET A 190 -10.29 18.06 -6.87
CA MET A 190 -9.72 19.06 -5.96
C MET A 190 -10.03 20.51 -6.39
N GLY A 191 -10.92 20.67 -7.36
CA GLY A 191 -11.34 21.98 -7.88
C GLY A 191 -10.59 22.41 -9.14
N GLN A 192 -11.10 23.49 -9.76
CA GLN A 192 -10.54 24.01 -11.00
C GLN A 192 -9.16 24.62 -10.77
N GLY A 193 -8.26 24.42 -11.73
CA GLY A 193 -6.91 24.99 -11.70
C GLY A 193 -5.91 24.19 -10.87
N VAL A 194 -6.29 23.04 -10.30
CA VAL A 194 -5.36 22.11 -9.64
C VAL A 194 -4.74 21.16 -10.66
N VAL A 195 -3.41 21.07 -10.68
CA VAL A 195 -2.64 20.20 -11.55
C VAL A 195 -1.61 19.44 -10.73
N PHE A 196 -1.42 18.15 -11.02
CA PHE A 196 -0.37 17.33 -10.43
C PHE A 196 0.77 17.13 -11.44
N SER A 197 2.00 17.41 -11.02
CA SER A 197 3.20 17.11 -11.78
C SER A 197 3.80 15.77 -11.40
N ASP A 198 4.66 15.22 -12.26
CA ASP A 198 5.33 13.95 -12.01
C ASP A 198 6.17 14.00 -10.72
N PRO A 199 6.17 12.93 -9.93
CA PRO A 199 6.95 12.85 -8.71
C PRO A 199 8.46 12.83 -9.00
N VAL A 200 9.23 13.58 -8.20
CA VAL A 200 10.69 13.51 -8.22
C VAL A 200 11.15 12.36 -7.34
N LYS A 201 11.42 11.22 -7.96
CA LYS A 201 11.92 10.04 -7.24
C LYS A 201 13.36 10.23 -6.77
N PRO A 202 13.73 9.70 -5.58
CA PRO A 202 15.11 9.63 -5.15
C PRO A 202 15.99 8.97 -6.21
N LYS A 203 17.20 9.50 -6.40
CA LYS A 203 18.15 8.89 -7.35
C LYS A 203 18.55 7.50 -6.85
N PRO A 204 18.58 6.47 -7.71
CA PRO A 204 19.06 5.15 -7.33
C PRO A 204 20.49 5.22 -6.77
N SER A 205 20.67 4.78 -5.53
CA SER A 205 21.97 4.75 -4.87
C SER A 205 21.96 3.65 -3.81
N LEU A 206 22.97 2.80 -3.82
CA LEU A 206 23.10 1.72 -2.84
C LEU A 206 23.18 2.25 -1.39
N GLY A 207 23.79 3.42 -1.19
CA GLY A 207 23.92 4.05 0.12
C GLY A 207 22.64 4.76 0.60
N GLN A 208 21.65 4.96 -0.27
CA GLN A 208 20.37 5.60 0.06
C GLN A 208 19.19 4.62 0.09
N GLY A 209 19.46 3.33 0.00
CA GLY A 209 18.44 2.30 0.11
C GLY A 209 17.77 2.27 1.48
N ASN A 210 16.69 1.51 1.57
CA ASN A 210 16.00 1.26 2.83
C ASN A 210 16.65 0.07 3.53
N LEU A 211 16.87 0.19 4.82
CA LEU A 211 17.38 -0.89 5.69
C LEU A 211 16.36 -1.15 6.79
N SER A 212 16.05 -2.42 7.00
CA SER A 212 15.14 -2.85 8.06
C SER A 212 15.72 -4.02 8.82
N LEU A 213 15.51 -4.02 10.12
CA LEU A 213 15.94 -5.06 11.05
C LEU A 213 14.73 -5.50 11.87
N ARG A 214 14.60 -6.80 12.11
CA ARG A 214 13.57 -7.34 13.01
C ARG A 214 14.15 -8.48 13.82
N TRP A 215 13.94 -8.42 15.11
CA TRP A 215 14.14 -9.54 16.03
C TRP A 215 12.77 -10.08 16.43
N ASN A 216 12.48 -11.33 16.07
CA ASN A 216 11.22 -12.00 16.31
C ASN A 216 11.42 -13.20 17.25
N VAL A 217 10.55 -13.35 18.22
CA VAL A 217 10.51 -14.48 19.17
C VAL A 217 9.11 -15.09 19.15
N GLU A 218 9.08 -16.42 18.96
CA GLU A 218 7.85 -17.21 18.92
C GLU A 218 7.97 -18.35 19.92
N VAL A 219 7.18 -18.29 20.99
CA VAL A 219 6.96 -19.41 21.92
C VAL A 219 5.45 -19.69 22.02
N PRO A 220 5.02 -20.89 22.42
CA PRO A 220 3.59 -21.23 22.44
C PRO A 220 2.69 -20.27 23.23
N ALA A 221 3.24 -19.63 24.26
CA ALA A 221 2.49 -18.73 25.13
C ALA A 221 2.42 -17.31 24.59
N VAL A 222 3.41 -16.86 23.78
CA VAL A 222 3.51 -15.49 23.31
C VAL A 222 4.43 -15.37 22.11
N GLY A 223 4.02 -14.60 21.13
CA GLY A 223 4.88 -14.10 20.05
C GLY A 223 5.13 -12.61 20.21
N PHE A 224 6.37 -12.16 20.07
CA PHE A 224 6.68 -10.74 20.06
C PHE A 224 7.83 -10.43 19.12
N SER A 225 7.91 -9.17 18.67
CA SER A 225 9.09 -8.72 17.94
C SER A 225 9.44 -7.26 18.23
N LEU A 226 10.70 -6.93 17.94
CA LEU A 226 11.21 -5.57 17.88
C LEU A 226 11.70 -5.31 16.47
N SER A 227 11.43 -4.13 15.94
CA SER A 227 11.82 -3.76 14.58
C SER A 227 12.42 -2.36 14.51
N TYR A 228 13.28 -2.17 13.53
CA TYR A 228 13.86 -0.88 13.18
C TYR A 228 13.86 -0.73 11.65
N PHE A 229 13.46 0.44 11.19
CA PHE A 229 13.51 0.83 9.78
C PHE A 229 14.25 2.15 9.63
N ASN A 230 15.05 2.28 8.59
CA ASN A 230 15.66 3.53 8.16
C ASN A 230 15.65 3.63 6.64
N GLY A 231 14.87 4.54 6.10
CA GLY A 231 14.72 4.64 4.65
C GLY A 231 13.73 5.69 4.20
N TYR A 232 13.41 5.66 2.93
CA TYR A 232 12.31 6.44 2.37
C TYR A 232 10.99 5.80 2.73
N ASP A 233 10.04 6.62 3.19
CA ASP A 233 8.66 6.18 3.36
C ASP A 233 8.08 5.79 1.99
N PRO A 234 7.44 4.62 1.83
CA PRO A 234 6.73 4.29 0.60
C PRO A 234 5.57 5.23 0.29
N TYR A 235 5.02 5.89 1.31
CA TYR A 235 4.04 6.95 1.16
C TYR A 235 4.74 8.28 0.92
N HIS A 236 4.04 9.21 0.27
CA HIS A 236 4.56 10.54 -0.01
C HIS A 236 3.60 11.62 0.47
N GLY A 237 4.15 12.76 0.81
CA GLY A 237 3.38 13.98 0.94
C GLY A 237 3.28 14.72 -0.40
N ILE A 238 2.59 15.83 -0.41
CA ILE A 238 2.39 16.69 -1.56
C ILE A 238 3.01 18.04 -1.30
N ASP A 239 3.87 18.51 -2.22
CA ASP A 239 4.45 19.85 -2.19
C ASP A 239 3.74 20.76 -3.17
N LEU A 240 3.66 22.06 -2.85
CA LEU A 240 3.18 23.10 -3.73
C LEU A 240 4.38 23.69 -4.50
N VAL A 241 4.57 23.24 -5.75
CA VAL A 241 5.72 23.61 -6.58
C VAL A 241 5.43 24.71 -7.59
N GLY A 242 4.15 25.04 -7.81
CA GLY A 242 3.74 26.12 -8.73
C GLY A 242 2.48 26.82 -8.22
N PHE A 243 2.51 28.16 -8.30
CA PHE A 243 1.39 29.02 -7.97
C PHE A 243 1.30 30.14 -9.00
N VAL A 244 0.18 30.21 -9.72
CA VAL A 244 -0.13 31.24 -10.71
C VAL A 244 -1.52 31.77 -10.40
N LEU A 245 -1.68 33.09 -10.32
CA LEU A 245 -2.97 33.72 -10.03
C LEU A 245 -3.67 34.25 -11.31
N GLN A 246 -2.90 34.72 -12.28
CA GLN A 246 -3.42 35.29 -13.51
C GLN A 246 -2.65 34.74 -14.76
N PRO A 247 -3.28 34.62 -15.92
CA PRO A 247 -4.65 35.02 -16.25
C PRO A 247 -5.73 34.04 -15.71
N THR A 248 -5.33 32.79 -15.38
CA THR A 248 -6.20 31.78 -14.82
C THR A 248 -5.51 31.19 -13.59
N PRO A 249 -6.15 31.17 -12.42
CA PRO A 249 -5.57 30.59 -11.22
C PRO A 249 -5.16 29.13 -11.44
N GLN A 250 -3.92 28.80 -11.09
CA GLN A 250 -3.39 27.44 -11.18
C GLN A 250 -2.49 27.12 -10.00
N LEU A 251 -2.73 25.97 -9.38
CA LEU A 251 -1.91 25.34 -8.35
C LEU A 251 -1.26 24.09 -8.92
N THR A 252 0.06 24.00 -8.83
CA THR A 252 0.78 22.80 -9.27
C THR A 252 1.31 22.06 -8.05
N TYR A 253 0.76 20.89 -7.82
CA TYR A 253 1.18 19.97 -6.76
C TYR A 253 2.15 18.92 -7.29
N GLN A 254 3.09 18.51 -6.43
CA GLN A 254 4.05 17.46 -6.76
C GLN A 254 4.18 16.47 -5.59
N PRO A 255 4.03 15.17 -5.84
CA PRO A 255 4.35 14.15 -4.85
C PRO A 255 5.82 14.22 -4.43
N ALA A 256 6.08 14.32 -3.13
CA ALA A 256 7.41 14.49 -2.55
C ALA A 256 7.72 13.40 -1.53
N TYR A 257 8.85 12.72 -1.74
CA TYR A 257 9.27 11.62 -0.88
C TYR A 257 10.20 12.10 0.24
N PHE A 258 10.11 11.47 1.40
CA PHE A 258 10.91 11.82 2.57
C PHE A 258 11.49 10.56 3.22
N ARG A 259 12.54 10.74 4.00
CA ARG A 259 13.11 9.67 4.81
C ARG A 259 12.55 9.72 6.22
N LYS A 260 12.40 8.53 6.81
CA LYS A 260 12.06 8.35 8.21
C LYS A 260 12.91 7.26 8.85
N GLN A 261 12.96 7.27 10.16
CA GLN A 261 13.34 6.12 10.97
C GLN A 261 12.10 5.66 11.73
N SER A 262 11.90 4.36 11.85
CA SER A 262 10.80 3.79 12.60
C SER A 262 11.33 2.75 13.58
N ILE A 263 10.90 2.85 14.83
CA ILE A 263 11.17 1.86 15.88
C ILE A 263 9.84 1.24 16.24
N GLY A 264 9.72 -0.07 16.08
CA GLY A 264 8.47 -0.77 16.26
C GLY A 264 8.57 -1.98 17.19
N ALA A 265 7.42 -2.33 17.76
CA ALA A 265 7.23 -3.56 18.53
C ALA A 265 5.87 -4.17 18.22
N ASP A 266 5.79 -5.47 18.20
CA ASP A 266 4.54 -6.20 18.08
C ASP A 266 4.44 -7.35 19.08
N LEU A 267 3.20 -7.73 19.42
CA LEU A 267 2.86 -8.77 20.37
C LEU A 267 1.64 -9.56 19.87
N ALA A 268 1.68 -10.87 20.01
CA ALA A 268 0.51 -11.74 19.91
C ALA A 268 0.43 -12.67 21.12
N LEU A 269 -0.75 -12.72 21.74
CA LEU A 269 -0.99 -13.45 22.97
C LEU A 269 -2.25 -14.33 22.81
N PRO A 270 -2.11 -15.64 22.62
CA PRO A 270 -3.25 -16.57 22.63
C PRO A 270 -3.75 -16.79 24.07
N VAL A 271 -5.05 -16.54 24.30
CA VAL A 271 -5.70 -16.76 25.60
C VAL A 271 -7.03 -17.45 25.38
N GLY A 272 -7.10 -18.75 25.60
CA GLY A 272 -8.29 -19.55 25.33
C GLY A 272 -8.68 -19.51 23.86
N SER A 273 -9.90 -19.03 23.54
CA SER A 273 -10.38 -18.85 22.18
C SER A 273 -10.05 -17.50 21.58
N PHE A 274 -9.35 -16.62 22.30
CA PHE A 274 -8.98 -15.29 21.84
C PHE A 274 -7.49 -15.24 21.48
N ILE A 275 -7.17 -14.48 20.43
CA ILE A 275 -5.80 -14.08 20.12
C ILE A 275 -5.75 -12.56 20.24
N PHE A 276 -5.11 -12.06 21.28
CA PHE A 276 -4.85 -10.63 21.44
C PHE A 276 -3.62 -10.24 20.64
N ARG A 277 -3.71 -9.13 19.92
CA ARG A 277 -2.60 -8.57 19.14
C ARG A 277 -2.43 -7.09 19.46
N ALA A 278 -1.18 -6.67 19.54
CA ALA A 278 -0.84 -5.27 19.70
C ALA A 278 0.38 -4.94 18.84
N GLU A 279 0.38 -3.77 18.24
CA GLU A 279 1.54 -3.21 17.55
C GLU A 279 1.69 -1.73 17.89
N ALA A 280 2.93 -1.28 17.93
CA ALA A 280 3.27 0.12 18.08
C ALA A 280 4.52 0.44 17.26
N ALA A 281 4.52 1.59 16.59
CA ALA A 281 5.69 2.11 15.90
C ALA A 281 5.83 3.62 16.16
N TYR A 282 7.02 4.05 16.50
CA TYR A 282 7.36 5.47 16.59
C TYR A 282 8.16 5.88 15.36
N ASP A 283 7.55 6.75 14.56
CA ASP A 283 8.11 7.26 13.31
C ASP A 283 8.80 8.60 13.56
N LEU A 284 10.10 8.66 13.28
CA LEU A 284 10.95 9.83 13.41
C LEU A 284 11.16 10.44 12.03
N THR A 285 10.73 11.68 11.86
CA THR A 285 10.93 12.47 10.65
C THR A 285 11.75 13.73 10.93
N SER A 286 12.34 14.31 9.89
CA SER A 286 13.03 15.59 10.04
C SER A 286 12.01 16.70 10.32
N ASN A 287 12.33 17.59 11.24
CA ASN A 287 11.48 18.74 11.53
C ASN A 287 11.94 19.95 10.69
N ASP A 288 11.46 20.04 9.44
CA ASP A 288 11.71 21.17 8.56
C ASP A 288 10.38 21.86 8.22
N ALA A 289 10.09 22.95 8.91
CA ALA A 289 8.85 23.71 8.74
C ALA A 289 8.68 24.32 7.32
N GLY A 290 9.76 24.39 6.54
CA GLY A 290 9.72 24.85 5.16
C GLY A 290 9.11 23.84 4.20
N ARG A 291 9.12 22.57 4.55
CA ARG A 291 8.67 21.47 3.71
C ARG A 291 7.28 20.97 4.14
N VAL A 292 6.25 21.49 3.50
CA VAL A 292 4.85 21.20 3.84
C VAL A 292 4.45 19.72 3.66
N PHE A 293 5.22 18.97 2.91
CA PHE A 293 4.99 17.55 2.63
C PHE A 293 5.54 16.61 3.71
N LEU A 294 6.35 17.11 4.65
CA LEU A 294 6.90 16.29 5.73
C LEU A 294 5.87 16.08 6.84
N PRO A 295 5.55 14.82 7.22
CA PRO A 295 4.78 14.57 8.42
C PRO A 295 5.61 14.94 9.68
N LYS A 296 4.93 15.23 10.75
CA LYS A 296 5.56 15.29 12.09
C LYS A 296 5.83 13.86 12.57
N SER A 297 6.83 13.73 13.47
CA SER A 297 7.06 12.44 14.15
C SER A 297 5.83 12.03 14.94
N ASP A 298 5.49 10.75 14.93
CA ASP A 298 4.29 10.24 15.59
C ASP A 298 4.47 8.83 16.15
N LEU A 299 3.57 8.48 17.07
CA LEU A 299 3.41 7.14 17.60
C LEU A 299 2.12 6.55 17.03
N ASN A 300 2.24 5.50 16.24
CA ASN A 300 1.14 4.74 15.69
C ASN A 300 0.95 3.46 16.49
N THR A 301 -0.26 3.17 16.92
CA THR A 301 -0.58 2.00 17.75
C THR A 301 -1.83 1.30 17.25
N VAL A 302 -1.82 -0.03 17.35
CA VAL A 302 -3.00 -0.88 17.11
C VAL A 302 -3.08 -1.90 18.23
N VAL A 303 -4.26 -2.07 18.80
CA VAL A 303 -4.55 -3.14 19.74
C VAL A 303 -5.87 -3.80 19.35
N GLY A 304 -5.95 -5.11 19.48
CA GLY A 304 -7.17 -5.81 19.12
C GLY A 304 -7.16 -7.28 19.52
N PHE A 305 -8.22 -7.94 19.17
CA PHE A 305 -8.37 -9.36 19.37
C PHE A 305 -9.10 -10.04 18.20
N GLU A 306 -8.80 -11.28 18.01
CA GLU A 306 -9.50 -12.19 17.09
C GLU A 306 -10.07 -13.37 17.87
N THR A 307 -11.28 -13.80 17.50
CA THR A 307 -11.94 -14.99 18.08
C THR A 307 -12.96 -15.55 17.09
N VAL A 308 -13.41 -16.77 17.34
CA VAL A 308 -14.52 -17.40 16.58
C VAL A 308 -15.75 -17.50 17.48
N LEU A 309 -16.79 -16.74 17.12
CA LEU A 309 -18.07 -16.69 17.84
C LEU A 309 -19.19 -17.27 16.95
N GLY A 310 -19.75 -18.41 17.34
CA GLY A 310 -20.86 -19.03 16.58
C GLY A 310 -20.49 -19.39 15.13
N GLY A 311 -19.23 -19.73 14.85
CA GLY A 311 -18.72 -20.00 13.51
C GLY A 311 -18.42 -18.75 12.68
N ILE A 312 -18.42 -17.56 13.30
CA ILE A 312 -18.02 -16.29 12.69
C ILE A 312 -16.63 -15.91 13.24
N THR A 313 -15.63 -15.83 12.38
CA THR A 313 -14.34 -15.23 12.73
C THR A 313 -14.57 -13.74 12.92
N THR A 314 -14.27 -13.26 14.10
CA THR A 314 -14.52 -11.87 14.54
C THR A 314 -13.19 -11.25 14.92
N LEU A 315 -12.80 -10.17 14.26
CA LEU A 315 -11.63 -9.37 14.56
C LEU A 315 -12.08 -7.96 14.94
N VAL A 316 -11.63 -7.48 16.08
CA VAL A 316 -11.85 -6.09 16.53
C VAL A 316 -10.50 -5.46 16.77
N GLN A 317 -10.28 -4.26 16.22
CA GLN A 317 -9.04 -3.51 16.41
C GLN A 317 -9.32 -2.04 16.67
N TYR A 318 -8.64 -1.50 17.65
CA TYR A 318 -8.57 -0.07 17.91
C TYR A 318 -7.22 0.44 17.45
N GLN A 319 -7.24 1.55 16.69
CA GLN A 319 -6.07 2.21 16.13
C GLN A 319 -5.96 3.61 16.69
N ALA A 320 -4.74 4.04 17.01
CA ALA A 320 -4.49 5.41 17.44
C ALA A 320 -3.15 5.92 16.90
N THR A 321 -3.17 7.18 16.46
CA THR A 321 -1.98 7.95 16.07
C THR A 321 -1.83 9.13 17.01
N PHE A 322 -0.63 9.31 17.58
CA PHE A 322 -0.29 10.43 18.48
C PHE A 322 0.83 11.24 17.85
N THR A 323 0.51 12.43 17.39
CA THR A 323 1.46 13.30 16.67
C THR A 323 2.27 14.13 17.67
N SER A 324 3.59 13.98 17.61
CA SER A 324 4.53 14.73 18.46
C SER A 324 4.57 16.21 18.06
N ASN A 325 4.61 17.09 19.06
CA ASN A 325 4.67 18.54 18.82
C ASN A 325 3.61 19.03 17.82
N TRP A 326 2.40 18.52 17.98
CA TRP A 326 1.29 18.93 17.11
C TRP A 326 0.89 20.38 17.41
N GLU A 327 0.71 21.15 16.35
CA GLU A 327 0.21 22.52 16.40
C GLU A 327 -0.90 22.67 15.36
N ALA A 328 -1.96 23.40 15.71
CA ALA A 328 -3.01 23.71 14.76
C ALA A 328 -2.45 24.59 13.63
N PRO A 329 -2.72 24.26 12.34
CA PRO A 329 -2.35 25.16 11.27
C PRO A 329 -3.04 26.51 11.42
N VAL A 330 -2.28 27.58 11.28
CA VAL A 330 -2.81 28.95 11.38
C VAL A 330 -3.29 29.40 10.02
N MET A 331 -4.57 29.74 9.94
CA MET A 331 -5.18 30.28 8.71
C MET A 331 -4.63 31.68 8.43
N PRO A 332 -4.12 31.96 7.22
CA PRO A 332 -3.70 33.31 6.83
C PRO A 332 -4.85 34.30 6.88
N VAL A 333 -4.51 35.56 7.17
CA VAL A 333 -5.48 36.67 7.23
C VAL A 333 -5.06 37.76 6.25
N LEU A 334 -6.01 38.23 5.45
CA LEU A 334 -5.81 39.37 4.53
C LEU A 334 -6.13 40.66 5.31
N THR A 335 -5.11 41.53 5.54
CA THR A 335 -5.26 42.74 6.33
C THR A 335 -5.62 43.96 5.49
N ASN A 336 -5.08 44.06 4.27
CA ASN A 336 -5.40 45.15 3.31
C ASN A 336 -5.90 44.59 1.97
N PRO A 337 -7.21 44.45 1.79
CA PRO A 337 -7.78 43.93 0.55
C PRO A 337 -7.55 44.85 -0.69
N SER A 338 -7.07 46.06 -0.49
CA SER A 338 -6.83 47.02 -1.60
C SER A 338 -5.39 46.96 -2.16
N ASP A 339 -4.48 46.25 -1.46
CA ASP A 339 -3.09 46.08 -1.91
C ASP A 339 -2.93 44.79 -2.76
N PRO A 340 -2.60 44.92 -4.06
CA PRO A 340 -2.41 43.77 -4.94
C PRO A 340 -1.29 42.81 -4.50
N VAL A 341 -0.23 43.34 -3.83
CA VAL A 341 0.90 42.53 -3.35
C VAL A 341 0.45 41.71 -2.17
N GLU A 342 -0.32 42.29 -1.25
CA GLU A 342 -0.87 41.58 -0.13
C GLU A 342 -1.90 40.54 -0.55
N GLN A 343 -2.76 40.84 -1.53
CA GLN A 343 -3.68 39.86 -2.12
C GLN A 343 -2.93 38.66 -2.68
N TYR A 344 -1.84 38.86 -3.44
CA TYR A 344 -1.02 37.77 -3.98
C TYR A 344 -0.37 36.93 -2.86
N THR A 345 0.24 37.61 -1.88
CA THR A 345 0.89 36.96 -0.74
C THR A 345 -0.10 36.13 0.10
N PHE A 346 -1.29 36.69 0.34
CA PHE A 346 -2.37 35.99 1.02
C PHE A 346 -2.84 34.76 0.23
N ALA A 347 -3.07 34.91 -1.07
CA ALA A 347 -3.51 33.79 -1.92
C ALA A 347 -2.47 32.63 -1.94
N TYR A 348 -1.18 32.96 -2.01
CA TYR A 348 -0.10 31.99 -1.91
C TYR A 348 -0.05 31.33 -0.52
N ALA A 349 -0.17 32.10 0.57
CA ALA A 349 -0.20 31.59 1.92
C ALA A 349 -1.42 30.66 2.16
N MET A 350 -2.59 31.02 1.57
CA MET A 350 -3.78 30.14 1.60
C MET A 350 -3.55 28.83 0.86
N ALA A 351 -2.93 28.86 -0.34
CA ALA A 351 -2.60 27.65 -1.07
C ALA A 351 -1.65 26.74 -0.27
N ARG A 352 -0.65 27.29 0.40
CA ARG A 352 0.23 26.55 1.31
C ARG A 352 -0.54 25.98 2.52
N TYR A 353 -1.42 26.76 3.12
CA TYR A 353 -2.25 26.33 4.24
C TYR A 353 -3.14 25.11 3.85
N GLU A 354 -3.82 25.18 2.72
CA GLU A 354 -4.63 24.05 2.19
C GLU A 354 -3.75 22.83 1.88
N THR A 355 -2.52 23.04 1.40
CA THR A 355 -1.56 21.95 1.17
C THR A 355 -1.17 21.27 2.49
N VAL A 356 -0.93 22.03 3.54
CA VAL A 356 -0.66 21.48 4.88
C VAL A 356 -1.84 20.68 5.41
N LEU A 357 -3.07 21.20 5.25
CA LEU A 357 -4.28 20.49 5.68
C LEU A 357 -4.45 19.17 4.92
N PHE A 358 -4.20 19.16 3.61
CA PHE A 358 -4.30 17.96 2.80
C PHE A 358 -3.22 16.92 3.17
N ASN A 359 -1.96 17.35 3.37
CA ASN A 359 -0.90 16.46 3.87
C ASN A 359 -1.25 15.84 5.23
N ARG A 360 -1.83 16.61 6.13
CA ARG A 360 -2.26 16.09 7.43
C ARG A 360 -3.35 15.03 7.33
N LYS A 361 -4.25 15.14 6.33
CA LYS A 361 -5.27 14.11 6.06
C LYS A 361 -4.63 12.80 5.62
N ILE A 362 -3.76 12.87 4.61
CA ILE A 362 -3.10 11.66 4.08
C ILE A 362 -2.12 11.00 5.06
N MET A 363 -1.60 11.76 6.03
CA MET A 363 -0.68 11.26 7.06
C MET A 363 -1.36 10.98 8.41
N HIS A 364 -2.70 11.06 8.49
CA HIS A 364 -3.46 10.86 9.73
C HIS A 364 -3.00 11.75 10.90
N GLN A 365 -2.69 13.02 10.60
CA GLN A 365 -2.17 14.02 11.58
C GLN A 365 -3.04 15.27 11.67
N GLU A 366 -4.35 15.15 11.38
CA GLU A 366 -5.28 16.29 11.44
C GLU A 366 -5.46 16.84 12.86
N LYS A 367 -5.29 15.99 13.86
CA LYS A 367 -5.35 16.31 15.28
C LYS A 367 -4.09 15.79 16.01
N ALA A 368 -3.89 16.25 17.24
CA ALA A 368 -2.81 15.78 18.09
C ALA A 368 -2.90 14.27 18.37
N SER A 369 -4.13 13.75 18.47
CA SER A 369 -4.42 12.33 18.49
C SER A 369 -5.56 12.00 17.54
N GLN A 370 -5.45 10.87 16.84
CA GLN A 370 -6.45 10.37 15.90
C GLN A 370 -6.77 8.94 16.25
N HIS A 371 -8.06 8.58 16.21
CA HIS A 371 -8.55 7.32 16.76
C HIS A 371 -9.52 6.67 15.80
N ALA A 372 -9.33 5.37 15.53
CA ALA A 372 -10.23 4.61 14.67
C ALA A 372 -10.53 3.22 15.27
N LEU A 373 -11.67 2.67 14.87
CA LEU A 373 -12.12 1.32 15.23
C LEU A 373 -12.35 0.51 13.96
N MET A 374 -11.80 -0.70 13.92
CA MET A 374 -12.02 -1.66 12.83
C MET A 374 -12.75 -2.89 13.37
N LEU A 375 -13.73 -3.35 12.62
CA LEU A 375 -14.43 -4.63 12.82
C LEU A 375 -14.36 -5.43 11.52
N SER A 376 -13.92 -6.69 11.61
CA SER A 376 -14.00 -7.64 10.51
C SER A 376 -14.74 -8.89 10.96
N LEU A 377 -15.74 -9.30 10.17
CA LEU A 377 -16.54 -10.49 10.38
C LEU A 377 -16.43 -11.36 9.13
N GLN A 378 -16.10 -12.63 9.32
CA GLN A 378 -16.00 -13.60 8.24
C GLN A 378 -16.65 -14.92 8.62
N ARG A 379 -17.38 -15.51 7.69
CA ARG A 379 -18.00 -16.83 7.87
C ARG A 379 -17.88 -17.67 6.62
N SER A 380 -17.41 -18.89 6.79
CA SER A 380 -17.44 -19.93 5.76
C SER A 380 -18.71 -20.78 5.92
N LEU A 381 -19.36 -21.09 4.82
CA LEU A 381 -20.60 -21.85 4.71
C LEU A 381 -20.47 -22.95 3.65
N ALA A 382 -21.42 -23.85 3.60
CA ALA A 382 -21.53 -24.89 2.58
C ALA A 382 -20.19 -25.68 2.38
N PHE A 383 -19.62 -26.18 3.49
CA PHE A 383 -18.33 -26.89 3.47
C PHE A 383 -17.20 -26.04 2.87
N GLU A 384 -17.12 -24.76 3.27
CA GLU A 384 -16.11 -23.78 2.87
C GLU A 384 -16.16 -23.36 1.41
N THR A 385 -17.15 -23.82 0.63
CA THR A 385 -17.31 -23.38 -0.75
C THR A 385 -17.86 -21.96 -0.88
N LEU A 386 -18.56 -21.44 0.15
CA LEU A 386 -19.08 -20.10 0.22
C LEU A 386 -18.48 -19.35 1.40
N SER A 387 -17.79 -18.24 1.14
CA SER A 387 -17.27 -17.33 2.17
C SER A 387 -17.98 -15.99 2.10
N LEU A 388 -18.45 -15.52 3.25
CA LEU A 388 -19.04 -14.19 3.43
C LEU A 388 -18.15 -13.41 4.38
N GLY A 389 -17.84 -12.17 4.01
CA GLY A 389 -17.01 -11.27 4.80
C GLY A 389 -17.56 -9.85 4.80
N VAL A 390 -17.33 -9.13 5.87
CA VAL A 390 -17.48 -7.68 5.93
C VAL A 390 -16.40 -7.10 6.83
N THR A 391 -15.68 -6.10 6.32
CA THR A 391 -14.72 -5.33 7.11
C THR A 391 -15.13 -3.88 7.08
N GLY A 392 -15.24 -3.27 8.26
CA GLY A 392 -15.54 -1.86 8.43
C GLY A 392 -14.47 -1.19 9.29
N LEU A 393 -14.13 0.05 8.96
CA LEU A 393 -13.31 0.95 9.77
C LEU A 393 -14.05 2.28 9.91
N TYR A 394 -14.07 2.81 11.12
CA TYR A 394 -14.61 4.13 11.43
C TYR A 394 -13.54 4.95 12.18
N ASP A 395 -13.12 6.05 11.57
CA ASP A 395 -12.28 7.05 12.24
C ASP A 395 -13.18 7.97 13.08
N MET A 396 -13.05 7.84 14.40
CA MET A 396 -13.84 8.60 15.37
C MET A 396 -13.44 10.08 15.42
N THR A 397 -12.21 10.39 15.01
CA THR A 397 -11.67 11.76 15.05
C THR A 397 -12.09 12.58 13.83
N THR A 398 -11.97 11.99 12.63
CA THR A 398 -12.31 12.65 11.37
C THR A 398 -13.75 12.36 10.93
N ARG A 399 -14.39 11.33 11.53
CA ARG A 399 -15.74 10.83 11.18
C ARG A 399 -15.81 10.26 9.77
N GLU A 400 -14.73 9.71 9.32
CA GLU A 400 -14.62 9.01 8.06
C GLU A 400 -14.85 7.51 8.26
N TYR A 401 -15.39 6.83 7.24
CA TYR A 401 -15.57 5.40 7.32
C TYR A 401 -15.33 4.70 5.99
N ILE A 402 -14.97 3.43 6.07
CA ILE A 402 -14.91 2.50 4.95
C ILE A 402 -15.57 1.20 5.35
N VAL A 403 -16.40 0.63 4.45
CA VAL A 403 -17.03 -0.68 4.60
C VAL A 403 -16.76 -1.50 3.35
N ARG A 404 -16.29 -2.71 3.54
CA ARG A 404 -15.91 -3.66 2.48
C ARG A 404 -16.63 -5.00 2.69
N PRO A 405 -17.82 -5.21 2.14
CA PRO A 405 -18.42 -6.53 2.07
C PRO A 405 -17.79 -7.35 0.96
N GLU A 406 -17.71 -8.65 1.18
CA GLU A 406 -17.27 -9.62 0.18
C GLU A 406 -18.06 -10.92 0.26
N LEU A 407 -18.25 -11.54 -0.88
CA LEU A 407 -18.76 -12.88 -1.06
C LEU A 407 -17.83 -13.61 -2.03
N ALA A 408 -17.33 -14.75 -1.65
CA ALA A 408 -16.55 -15.64 -2.52
C ALA A 408 -17.26 -16.99 -2.59
N TRP A 409 -17.46 -17.48 -3.82
CA TRP A 409 -18.08 -18.76 -4.09
C TRP A 409 -17.18 -19.61 -4.98
N SER A 410 -16.59 -20.66 -4.42
CA SER A 410 -15.82 -21.67 -5.14
C SER A 410 -16.77 -22.73 -5.70
N TRP A 411 -17.14 -22.59 -6.96
CA TRP A 411 -18.00 -23.56 -7.63
C TRP A 411 -17.29 -24.91 -7.81
N THR A 412 -16.01 -24.84 -8.13
CA THR A 412 -15.10 -26.00 -8.21
C THR A 412 -13.76 -25.58 -7.60
N ASP A 413 -12.84 -26.53 -7.42
CA ASP A 413 -11.47 -26.23 -6.97
C ASP A 413 -10.74 -25.24 -7.88
N ALA A 414 -11.11 -25.19 -9.17
CA ALA A 414 -10.51 -24.31 -10.15
C ALA A 414 -11.30 -23.02 -10.39
N LEU A 415 -12.62 -22.98 -10.15
CA LEU A 415 -13.49 -21.87 -10.54
C LEU A 415 -14.06 -21.17 -9.33
N THR A 416 -13.70 -19.90 -9.17
CA THR A 416 -14.18 -19.02 -8.09
C THR A 416 -14.87 -17.78 -8.66
N PHE A 417 -16.06 -17.51 -8.16
CA PHE A 417 -16.79 -16.26 -8.38
C PHE A 417 -16.66 -15.40 -7.12
N LYS A 418 -16.38 -14.10 -7.31
CA LYS A 418 -16.35 -13.12 -6.21
C LYS A 418 -17.23 -11.92 -6.50
N LEU A 419 -17.94 -11.47 -5.45
CA LEU A 419 -18.63 -10.21 -5.41
C LEU A 419 -18.07 -9.42 -4.23
N CYS A 420 -17.64 -8.20 -4.45
CA CYS A 420 -17.11 -7.33 -3.40
C CYS A 420 -17.63 -5.91 -3.57
N GLY A 421 -17.52 -5.13 -2.52
CA GLY A 421 -17.88 -3.72 -2.55
C GLY A 421 -16.93 -2.89 -1.71
N VAL A 422 -16.82 -1.61 -2.04
CA VAL A 422 -16.16 -0.61 -1.21
C VAL A 422 -17.06 0.61 -1.12
N TRP A 423 -17.45 0.95 0.10
CA TRP A 423 -18.11 2.21 0.43
C TRP A 423 -17.23 2.96 1.40
N MET A 424 -16.81 4.14 1.02
CA MET A 424 -16.07 5.05 1.87
C MET A 424 -16.65 6.45 1.72
N ASP A 425 -16.78 7.16 2.85
CA ASP A 425 -17.32 8.49 2.90
C ASP A 425 -16.88 9.18 4.21
N GLY A 426 -17.14 10.48 4.31
CA GLY A 426 -16.82 11.29 5.46
C GLY A 426 -17.30 12.73 5.32
N PRO A 427 -16.90 13.62 6.20
CA PRO A 427 -17.19 15.04 6.05
C PRO A 427 -16.69 15.58 4.71
N VAL A 428 -17.37 16.59 4.18
CA VAL A 428 -17.01 17.23 2.91
C VAL A 428 -15.54 17.63 2.89
N ARG A 429 -14.83 17.28 1.82
CA ARG A 429 -13.38 17.48 1.63
C ARG A 429 -12.49 16.65 2.56
N SER A 430 -13.03 15.61 3.22
CA SER A 430 -12.21 14.60 3.89
C SER A 430 -11.50 13.69 2.87
N LEU A 431 -10.53 12.91 3.31
CA LEU A 431 -9.83 11.99 2.41
C LEU A 431 -10.79 10.96 1.81
N TYR A 432 -11.69 10.40 2.62
CA TYR A 432 -12.65 9.39 2.16
C TYR A 432 -13.81 9.97 1.35
N ASP A 433 -14.15 11.27 1.52
CA ASP A 433 -15.07 11.97 0.59
C ASP A 433 -14.47 12.04 -0.83
N TYR A 434 -13.18 12.33 -0.96
CA TYR A 434 -12.50 12.31 -2.26
C TYR A 434 -12.33 10.88 -2.80
N ALA A 435 -11.80 9.99 -1.99
CA ALA A 435 -11.46 8.63 -2.41
C ALA A 435 -12.71 7.81 -2.73
N GLY A 436 -13.80 7.99 -1.98
CA GLY A 436 -15.07 7.29 -2.19
C GLY A 436 -15.69 7.52 -3.56
N LYS A 437 -15.52 8.73 -4.11
CA LYS A 437 -15.99 9.09 -5.46
C LYS A 437 -15.24 8.36 -6.58
N VAL A 438 -13.99 7.96 -6.32
CA VAL A 438 -13.11 7.33 -7.31
C VAL A 438 -12.99 5.82 -7.09
N LEU A 439 -12.81 5.39 -5.85
CA LEU A 439 -12.54 4.00 -5.49
C LEU A 439 -13.77 3.25 -5.00
N GLY A 440 -14.82 3.98 -4.58
CA GLY A 440 -16.08 3.40 -4.14
C GLY A 440 -16.78 2.67 -5.28
N GLY A 441 -17.38 1.49 -4.98
CA GLY A 441 -18.10 0.75 -6.00
C GLY A 441 -18.33 -0.72 -5.67
N LEU A 442 -18.84 -1.41 -6.69
CA LEU A 442 -19.11 -2.84 -6.68
C LEU A 442 -18.17 -3.56 -7.65
N GLY A 443 -17.49 -4.57 -7.16
CA GLY A 443 -16.59 -5.41 -7.92
C GLY A 443 -17.16 -6.81 -8.14
N VAL A 444 -17.00 -7.34 -9.34
CA VAL A 444 -17.31 -8.73 -9.71
C VAL A 444 -16.08 -9.34 -10.34
N GLY A 445 -15.67 -10.52 -9.86
CA GLY A 445 -14.56 -11.28 -10.38
C GLY A 445 -14.94 -12.73 -10.68
N LEU A 446 -14.41 -13.27 -11.77
CA LEU A 446 -14.45 -14.68 -12.12
C LEU A 446 -13.03 -15.15 -12.36
N THR A 447 -12.57 -16.11 -11.59
CA THR A 447 -11.20 -16.63 -11.65
C THR A 447 -11.19 -18.13 -11.93
N VAL A 448 -10.39 -18.53 -12.90
CA VAL A 448 -10.06 -19.94 -13.16
C VAL A 448 -8.59 -20.16 -12.84
N THR A 449 -8.29 -21.04 -11.90
CA THR A 449 -6.92 -21.42 -11.49
C THR A 449 -6.50 -22.74 -12.14
N PHE A 450 -5.21 -22.90 -12.44
CA PHE A 450 -4.63 -24.12 -13.02
C PHE A 450 -3.23 -24.41 -12.46
#